data_f0a45c1803e2d2f58b523a23bea74cc0
#
_entry.id   f0a45c1803e2d2f58b523a23bea74cc0
#
_cell.length_a   1.000
_cell.length_b   1.000
_cell.length_c   1.000
_cell.angle_alpha   90.00
_cell.angle_beta   90.00
_cell.angle_gamma   90.00
#
_symmetry.space_group_name_H-M   'P 1'
#
loop_
_entity.id
_entity.type
_entity.pdbx_description
1 polymer ?
#
loop_
_entity_poly.entity_id
_entity_poly.type
_entity_poly.pdbx_seq_one_letter_code
_entity_poly.pdbx_strand_id
1 'polypeptide(L)'
;MNSDILLFISFLVVYFVLPTTVKSQNLVKNSGFEVSYNLPEYWIITGPVISMQPQTAVDEQIRFEGKHSLKMESNNPNCHGRAVQTIDIKGNQTWFFKTRFRVKEVKSIDKSVLIRIKWFNGDKNIGYNYVYEIAGESDGWFLATNKIKPVTEATSAEISLEFRWSTGTIWWDDISMEPCPDEPARNVKVGTFHFRPPGPTVEKNVSLMGKLLDEAGAAGCGIVCLGEGWPTCNTNIGMKKHEANSIGGSASKMMAEKAKKYRMYIVSGLYNWDNDTLYNIAVLYNRQGNIQDIYKKVQLPDSETEAGAVPGNTFPVFITDFGKIGILICYDNFYPEVARNLALNGAEILFNPIWGDIRGTDSDVEKTIARSRAIDNGVYFVNSIYDGNTLIINPAGEILQETNKQGTLITATIDLNYNPPWDWVGNAGRGVWKDIWKKDRRVDLYGNPIKYDSPVLDKDKKDK
;
A
#
# COMPACT_ATOMS: atom_id res chain seq x y z
N MET A 1 -58.28 56.17 12.97
CA MET A 1 -56.90 56.48 12.63
C MET A 1 -56.24 55.14 12.35
N ASN A 2 -56.23 54.75 11.08
CA ASN A 2 -55.64 53.49 10.58
C ASN A 2 -54.20 53.79 10.19
N SER A 3 -53.25 53.01 10.71
CA SER A 3 -51.86 53.01 10.29
C SER A 3 -51.56 51.74 9.55
N ASP A 4 -51.43 51.86 8.22
CA ASP A 4 -51.04 50.77 7.32
C ASP A 4 -49.52 50.53 7.45
N ILE A 5 -49.13 49.31 7.82
CA ILE A 5 -47.75 48.85 7.84
C ILE A 5 -47.49 48.20 6.47
N LEU A 6 -46.71 48.83 5.60
CA LEU A 6 -46.19 48.27 4.38
C LEU A 6 -45.04 47.28 4.69
N LEU A 7 -45.22 45.99 4.44
CA LEU A 7 -44.18 44.96 4.50
C LEU A 7 -43.45 44.96 3.16
N PHE A 8 -42.17 45.39 3.14
CA PHE A 8 -41.27 45.19 2.00
C PHE A 8 -40.68 43.78 2.03
N ILE A 9 -41.12 42.88 1.14
CA ILE A 9 -40.52 41.57 0.94
C ILE A 9 -39.40 41.74 -0.13
N SER A 10 -38.15 41.71 0.32
CA SER A 10 -36.99 41.63 -0.58
C SER A 10 -36.80 40.18 -1.08
N PHE A 11 -37.06 39.95 -2.33
CA PHE A 11 -36.69 38.71 -2.98
C PHE A 11 -35.17 38.67 -3.23
N LEU A 12 -34.46 37.86 -2.49
CA LEU A 12 -33.06 37.51 -2.74
C LEU A 12 -33.00 36.50 -3.89
N VAL A 13 -32.69 36.94 -5.10
CA VAL A 13 -32.46 36.01 -6.24
C VAL A 13 -31.05 35.45 -6.09
N VAL A 14 -30.96 34.21 -5.56
CA VAL A 14 -29.71 33.44 -5.53
C VAL A 14 -29.49 32.86 -6.92
N TYR A 15 -28.58 33.43 -7.68
CA TYR A 15 -28.09 32.82 -8.92
C TYR A 15 -27.24 31.61 -8.57
N PHE A 16 -27.79 30.41 -8.72
CA PHE A 16 -27.01 29.18 -8.80
C PHE A 16 -26.24 29.19 -10.11
N VAL A 17 -24.98 29.61 -10.06
CA VAL A 17 -24.04 29.33 -11.15
C VAL A 17 -23.72 27.83 -11.05
N LEU A 18 -24.42 27.02 -11.84
CA LEU A 18 -24.04 25.64 -12.07
C LEU A 18 -22.63 25.67 -12.70
N PRO A 19 -21.66 24.96 -12.11
CA PRO A 19 -20.34 24.87 -12.74
C PRO A 19 -20.57 24.23 -14.12
N THR A 20 -20.29 24.97 -15.17
CA THR A 20 -20.14 24.40 -16.51
C THR A 20 -19.00 23.40 -16.41
N THR A 21 -19.34 22.12 -16.40
CA THR A 21 -18.35 21.04 -16.57
C THR A 21 -17.77 21.22 -17.96
N VAL A 22 -16.63 21.89 -18.05
CA VAL A 22 -15.80 21.84 -19.25
C VAL A 22 -15.43 20.38 -19.41
N LYS A 23 -16.01 19.71 -20.40
CA LYS A 23 -15.65 18.32 -20.72
C LYS A 23 -14.17 18.34 -21.07
N SER A 24 -13.35 17.71 -20.23
CA SER A 24 -11.91 17.66 -20.45
C SER A 24 -11.65 16.98 -21.79
N GLN A 25 -10.76 17.52 -22.59
CA GLN A 25 -10.48 16.98 -23.92
C GLN A 25 -9.56 15.75 -23.74
N ASN A 26 -10.00 14.61 -24.28
CA ASN A 26 -9.15 13.43 -24.41
C ASN A 26 -7.97 13.77 -25.35
N LEU A 27 -6.74 13.60 -24.86
CA LEU A 27 -5.53 13.87 -25.64
C LEU A 27 -5.18 12.74 -26.62
N VAL A 28 -5.70 11.53 -26.40
CA VAL A 28 -5.44 10.36 -27.24
C VAL A 28 -6.20 10.51 -28.56
N LYS A 29 -5.46 10.53 -29.66
CA LYS A 29 -6.03 10.55 -31.01
C LYS A 29 -6.44 9.15 -31.40
N ASN A 30 -7.56 9.04 -32.16
CA ASN A 30 -8.09 7.75 -32.59
C ASN A 30 -8.21 6.74 -31.46
N SER A 31 -8.83 7.15 -30.37
CA SER A 31 -8.90 6.46 -29.09
C SER A 31 -9.69 5.16 -29.11
N GLY A 32 -10.58 4.97 -30.07
CA GLY A 32 -11.36 3.75 -30.34
C GLY A 32 -10.95 3.06 -31.64
N PHE A 33 -9.81 3.45 -32.26
CA PHE A 33 -9.30 2.89 -33.52
C PHE A 33 -10.23 3.03 -34.73
N GLU A 34 -11.14 4.00 -34.70
CA GLU A 34 -12.18 4.21 -35.68
C GLU A 34 -11.65 4.69 -37.05
N VAL A 35 -10.45 5.31 -37.05
CA VAL A 35 -9.78 5.78 -38.25
C VAL A 35 -8.65 4.83 -38.61
N SER A 36 -8.86 4.00 -39.63
CA SER A 36 -7.89 3.00 -40.05
C SER A 36 -7.90 2.81 -41.56
N TYR A 37 -6.74 2.45 -42.12
CA TYR A 37 -6.63 1.97 -43.49
C TYR A 37 -6.20 0.50 -43.52
N ASN A 38 -5.04 0.15 -42.98
CA ASN A 38 -4.58 -1.22 -42.68
C ASN A 38 -4.21 -1.36 -41.20
N LEU A 39 -3.73 -0.27 -40.62
CA LEU A 39 -3.40 -0.10 -39.23
C LEU A 39 -4.05 1.19 -38.72
N PRO A 40 -4.29 1.30 -37.40
CA PRO A 40 -4.96 2.49 -36.85
C PRO A 40 -4.07 3.73 -37.03
N GLU A 41 -4.62 4.80 -37.56
CA GLU A 41 -3.94 6.09 -37.65
C GLU A 41 -3.52 6.58 -36.25
N TYR A 42 -2.42 7.31 -36.18
CA TYR A 42 -1.79 7.86 -34.97
C TYR A 42 -1.16 6.84 -34.04
N TRP A 43 -1.28 5.52 -34.33
CA TRP A 43 -0.66 4.47 -33.53
C TRP A 43 0.46 3.80 -34.31
N ILE A 44 1.62 3.66 -33.64
CA ILE A 44 2.77 2.96 -34.22
C ILE A 44 2.85 1.57 -33.64
N ILE A 45 2.82 0.56 -34.49
CA ILE A 45 3.02 -0.83 -34.08
C ILE A 45 4.51 -1.13 -34.13
N THR A 46 5.06 -1.57 -32.99
CA THR A 46 6.50 -1.78 -32.84
C THR A 46 6.81 -2.89 -31.82
N GLY A 47 8.06 -3.30 -31.74
CA GLY A 47 8.58 -4.27 -30.79
C GLY A 47 10.10 -4.36 -30.89
N PRO A 48 10.78 -5.03 -29.95
CA PRO A 48 12.24 -5.12 -29.92
C PRO A 48 12.80 -5.89 -31.13
N VAL A 49 12.06 -6.89 -31.62
CA VAL A 49 12.43 -7.72 -32.77
C VAL A 49 11.16 -8.01 -33.58
N ILE A 50 11.22 -7.87 -34.89
CA ILE A 50 10.07 -8.03 -35.80
C ILE A 50 9.44 -9.44 -35.65
N SER A 51 10.24 -10.48 -35.56
CA SER A 51 9.75 -11.87 -35.41
C SER A 51 9.04 -12.16 -34.09
N MET A 52 9.14 -11.27 -33.11
CA MET A 52 8.46 -11.37 -31.82
C MET A 52 7.17 -10.54 -31.76
N GLN A 53 6.93 -9.68 -32.75
CA GLN A 53 5.74 -8.85 -32.76
C GLN A 53 4.49 -9.70 -32.99
N PRO A 54 3.37 -9.40 -32.31
CA PRO A 54 2.08 -10.00 -32.61
C PRO A 54 1.59 -9.50 -33.98
N GLN A 55 0.79 -10.32 -34.64
CA GLN A 55 0.00 -9.86 -35.76
C GLN A 55 -1.01 -8.82 -35.26
N THR A 56 -1.01 -7.65 -35.87
CA THR A 56 -1.83 -6.52 -35.43
C THR A 56 -2.74 -6.09 -36.55
N ALA A 57 -4.02 -5.94 -36.24
CA ALA A 57 -5.04 -5.50 -37.19
C ALA A 57 -6.17 -4.76 -36.46
N VAL A 58 -6.96 -4.01 -37.21
CA VAL A 58 -8.24 -3.46 -36.71
C VAL A 58 -9.30 -4.57 -36.80
N ASP A 59 -10.06 -4.74 -35.71
CA ASP A 59 -11.14 -5.76 -35.60
C ASP A 59 -12.50 -5.06 -35.57
N GLU A 60 -13.42 -5.51 -36.44
CA GLU A 60 -14.79 -5.00 -36.53
C GLU A 60 -15.79 -5.88 -35.76
N GLN A 61 -15.39 -7.07 -35.30
CA GLN A 61 -16.26 -8.05 -34.68
C GLN A 61 -16.23 -7.90 -33.13
N ILE A 62 -15.04 -7.76 -32.57
CA ILE A 62 -14.82 -7.66 -31.12
C ILE A 62 -14.43 -6.22 -30.81
N ARG A 63 -15.34 -5.46 -30.25
CA ARG A 63 -15.15 -4.06 -29.86
C ARG A 63 -15.92 -3.75 -28.60
N PHE A 64 -15.49 -2.76 -27.84
CA PHE A 64 -16.22 -2.27 -26.66
C PHE A 64 -17.23 -1.22 -27.07
N GLU A 65 -16.80 -0.20 -27.83
CA GLU A 65 -17.66 0.87 -28.36
C GLU A 65 -17.33 1.14 -29.82
N GLY A 66 -18.09 2.00 -30.46
CA GLY A 66 -17.86 2.37 -31.86
C GLY A 66 -18.00 1.19 -32.83
N LYS A 67 -17.11 1.13 -33.81
CA LYS A 67 -17.10 0.13 -34.89
C LYS A 67 -15.87 -0.76 -34.88
N HIS A 68 -14.78 -0.34 -34.23
CA HIS A 68 -13.47 -0.96 -34.32
C HIS A 68 -12.83 -1.16 -32.94
N SER A 69 -11.84 -2.04 -32.90
CA SER A 69 -10.88 -2.17 -31.82
C SER A 69 -9.51 -2.54 -32.39
N LEU A 70 -8.45 -2.42 -31.62
CA LEU A 70 -7.13 -2.90 -32.02
C LEU A 70 -6.91 -4.34 -31.56
N LYS A 71 -6.80 -5.28 -32.49
CA LYS A 71 -6.48 -6.67 -32.24
C LYS A 71 -4.97 -6.91 -32.35
N MET A 72 -4.41 -7.59 -31.33
CA MET A 72 -3.05 -8.14 -31.33
C MET A 72 -3.12 -9.64 -31.08
N GLU A 73 -2.59 -10.47 -31.99
CA GLU A 73 -2.65 -11.92 -31.90
C GLU A 73 -1.26 -12.55 -32.07
N SER A 74 -0.95 -13.54 -31.29
CA SER A 74 0.33 -14.25 -31.37
C SER A 74 0.21 -15.73 -31.06
N ASN A 75 0.91 -16.55 -31.86
CA ASN A 75 1.18 -17.97 -31.60
C ASN A 75 2.57 -18.21 -31.02
N ASN A 76 3.36 -17.13 -30.83
CA ASN A 76 4.70 -17.21 -30.26
C ASN A 76 4.65 -16.95 -28.74
N PRO A 77 5.03 -17.91 -27.88
CA PRO A 77 5.05 -17.70 -26.43
C PRO A 77 6.08 -16.65 -25.97
N ASN A 78 7.03 -16.28 -26.84
CA ASN A 78 7.98 -15.20 -26.60
C ASN A 78 7.57 -13.88 -27.28
N CYS A 79 6.32 -13.76 -27.64
CA CYS A 79 5.76 -12.55 -28.23
C CYS A 79 6.16 -11.31 -27.43
N HIS A 80 6.49 -10.24 -28.14
CA HIS A 80 6.74 -8.93 -27.55
C HIS A 80 6.48 -7.82 -28.59
N GLY A 81 5.34 -7.22 -28.51
CA GLY A 81 4.97 -6.08 -29.34
C GLY A 81 4.07 -5.10 -28.62
N ARG A 82 3.92 -3.94 -29.18
CA ARG A 82 3.16 -2.86 -28.59
C ARG A 82 2.60 -1.90 -29.66
N ALA A 83 1.48 -1.29 -29.33
CA ALA A 83 0.99 -0.10 -29.99
C ALA A 83 1.35 1.12 -29.15
N VAL A 84 1.96 2.12 -29.77
CA VAL A 84 2.38 3.33 -29.07
C VAL A 84 1.83 4.58 -29.72
N GLN A 85 1.49 5.56 -28.89
CA GLN A 85 1.16 6.91 -29.32
C GLN A 85 1.84 7.91 -28.42
N THR A 86 2.49 8.93 -29.00
CA THR A 86 3.04 10.06 -28.26
C THR A 86 2.08 11.23 -28.30
N ILE A 87 1.82 11.82 -27.14
CA ILE A 87 0.96 12.98 -26.96
C ILE A 87 1.73 14.07 -26.21
N ASP A 88 1.45 15.33 -26.52
CA ASP A 88 1.97 16.46 -25.76
C ASP A 88 1.22 16.58 -24.45
N ILE A 89 1.94 16.79 -23.37
CA ILE A 89 1.37 16.97 -22.04
C ILE A 89 2.00 18.16 -21.33
N LYS A 90 1.35 18.58 -20.25
CA LYS A 90 1.92 19.53 -19.31
C LYS A 90 2.42 18.78 -18.09
N GLY A 91 3.71 18.90 -17.79
CA GLY A 91 4.32 18.37 -16.58
C GLY A 91 3.68 18.95 -15.32
N ASN A 92 3.78 18.23 -14.20
CA ASN A 92 3.14 18.56 -12.92
C ASN A 92 1.59 18.68 -12.96
N GLN A 93 0.96 18.29 -14.06
CA GLN A 93 -0.49 18.13 -14.17
C GLN A 93 -0.85 16.67 -13.88
N THR A 94 -1.87 16.44 -13.05
CA THR A 94 -2.40 15.10 -12.83
C THR A 94 -3.31 14.68 -13.98
N TRP A 95 -3.14 13.46 -14.43
CA TRP A 95 -3.84 12.88 -15.56
C TRP A 95 -4.59 11.64 -15.11
N PHE A 96 -5.83 11.51 -15.56
CA PHE A 96 -6.59 10.26 -15.47
C PHE A 96 -6.45 9.52 -16.78
N PHE A 97 -5.85 8.34 -16.70
CA PHE A 97 -5.74 7.43 -17.83
C PHE A 97 -6.74 6.29 -17.70
N LYS A 98 -7.38 5.90 -18.77
CA LYS A 98 -8.16 4.67 -18.87
C LYS A 98 -7.98 4.01 -20.22
N THR A 99 -8.15 2.71 -20.26
CA THR A 99 -8.32 1.91 -21.48
C THR A 99 -9.09 0.64 -21.15
N ARG A 100 -9.76 0.10 -22.15
CA ARG A 100 -10.39 -1.21 -22.06
C ARG A 100 -9.62 -2.22 -22.89
N PHE A 101 -9.62 -3.45 -22.39
CA PHE A 101 -9.07 -4.55 -23.17
C PHE A 101 -9.85 -5.84 -22.91
N ARG A 102 -9.82 -6.73 -23.89
CA ARG A 102 -10.36 -8.08 -23.80
C ARG A 102 -9.29 -9.07 -24.19
N VAL A 103 -9.29 -10.26 -23.60
CA VAL A 103 -8.28 -11.28 -23.90
C VAL A 103 -8.95 -12.62 -24.26
N LYS A 104 -8.25 -13.41 -25.09
CA LYS A 104 -8.59 -14.79 -25.41
C LYS A 104 -7.31 -15.63 -25.40
N GLU A 105 -7.32 -16.72 -24.63
CA GLU A 105 -6.22 -17.69 -24.55
C GLU A 105 -4.86 -17.07 -24.12
N VAL A 106 -4.89 -15.99 -23.35
CA VAL A 106 -3.71 -15.37 -22.74
C VAL A 106 -3.44 -16.02 -21.40
N LYS A 107 -2.25 -16.59 -21.23
CA LYS A 107 -1.91 -17.42 -20.06
C LYS A 107 -1.91 -16.66 -18.74
N SER A 108 -1.43 -15.43 -18.74
CA SER A 108 -1.27 -14.61 -17.52
C SER A 108 -1.49 -13.15 -17.87
N ILE A 109 -2.66 -12.63 -17.56
CA ILE A 109 -3.05 -11.25 -17.90
C ILE A 109 -2.07 -10.25 -17.25
N ASP A 110 -1.75 -10.43 -15.98
CA ASP A 110 -0.88 -9.54 -15.20
C ASP A 110 0.56 -9.45 -15.75
N LYS A 111 1.02 -10.47 -16.50
CA LYS A 111 2.36 -10.50 -17.12
C LYS A 111 2.35 -10.19 -18.60
N SER A 112 1.27 -10.56 -19.29
CA SER A 112 1.21 -10.52 -20.74
C SER A 112 0.55 -9.25 -21.29
N VAL A 113 -0.33 -8.64 -20.50
CA VAL A 113 -0.99 -7.38 -20.82
C VAL A 113 -0.35 -6.27 -20.00
N LEU A 114 0.35 -5.36 -20.66
CA LEU A 114 1.01 -4.27 -19.98
C LEU A 114 0.61 -2.93 -20.59
N ILE A 115 0.27 -2.01 -19.72
CA ILE A 115 0.01 -0.63 -20.09
C ILE A 115 1.04 0.23 -19.37
N ARG A 116 1.82 0.98 -20.14
CA ARG A 116 2.89 1.82 -19.61
C ARG A 116 2.82 3.20 -20.24
N ILE A 117 3.03 4.23 -19.42
CA ILE A 117 3.11 5.60 -19.85
C ILE A 117 4.49 6.10 -19.52
N LYS A 118 5.28 6.41 -20.55
CA LYS A 118 6.63 6.96 -20.39
C LYS A 118 6.58 8.48 -20.52
N TRP A 119 7.37 9.15 -19.72
CA TRP A 119 7.47 10.60 -19.70
C TRP A 119 8.74 11.06 -20.39
N PHE A 120 8.62 12.09 -21.20
CA PHE A 120 9.75 12.66 -21.93
C PHE A 120 9.90 14.15 -21.65
N ASN A 121 11.16 14.62 -21.66
CA ASN A 121 11.53 16.02 -21.81
C ASN A 121 12.30 16.16 -23.11
N GLY A 122 11.66 16.66 -24.17
CA GLY A 122 12.15 16.49 -25.54
C GLY A 122 12.27 14.99 -25.86
N ASP A 123 13.44 14.57 -26.35
CA ASP A 123 13.72 13.17 -26.69
C ASP A 123 14.19 12.33 -25.49
N LYS A 124 14.43 12.95 -24.32
CA LYS A 124 14.96 12.26 -23.15
C LYS A 124 13.83 11.62 -22.35
N ASN A 125 13.87 10.30 -22.23
CA ASN A 125 13.02 9.57 -21.27
C ASN A 125 13.42 9.97 -19.84
N ILE A 126 12.46 10.47 -19.06
CA ILE A 126 12.64 10.94 -17.68
C ILE A 126 11.81 10.17 -16.65
N GLY A 127 11.09 9.13 -17.07
CA GLY A 127 10.34 8.27 -16.17
C GLY A 127 9.21 7.52 -16.84
N TYR A 128 8.55 6.68 -16.07
CA TYR A 128 7.36 5.97 -16.52
C TYR A 128 6.46 5.59 -15.36
N ASN A 129 5.19 5.33 -15.66
CA ASN A 129 4.22 4.71 -14.76
C ASN A 129 3.61 3.49 -15.43
N TYR A 130 3.27 2.49 -14.64
CA TYR A 130 2.38 1.41 -15.07
C TYR A 130 0.93 1.77 -14.76
N VAL A 131 0.02 1.30 -15.62
CA VAL A 131 -1.43 1.28 -15.34
C VAL A 131 -1.77 -0.13 -14.89
N TYR A 132 -2.07 -0.30 -13.60
CA TYR A 132 -2.22 -1.61 -12.97
C TYR A 132 -3.52 -1.80 -12.20
N GLU A 133 -4.33 -0.76 -12.04
CA GLU A 133 -5.68 -0.90 -11.50
C GLU A 133 -6.59 -1.48 -12.59
N ILE A 134 -6.79 -2.78 -12.54
CA ILE A 134 -7.55 -3.53 -13.53
C ILE A 134 -8.77 -4.14 -12.86
N ALA A 135 -9.96 -3.82 -13.38
CA ALA A 135 -11.22 -4.39 -12.95
C ALA A 135 -11.90 -5.15 -14.09
N GLY A 136 -12.48 -6.30 -13.80
CA GLY A 136 -13.32 -7.00 -14.78
C GLY A 136 -14.64 -6.27 -14.99
N GLU A 137 -15.09 -6.19 -16.23
CA GLU A 137 -16.39 -5.64 -16.65
C GLU A 137 -17.26 -6.75 -17.30
N SER A 138 -18.42 -6.36 -17.80
CA SER A 138 -19.30 -7.26 -18.56
C SER A 138 -18.65 -7.76 -19.85
N ASP A 139 -19.15 -8.86 -20.39
CA ASP A 139 -18.79 -9.44 -21.69
C ASP A 139 -17.29 -9.76 -21.86
N GLY A 140 -16.58 -9.97 -20.75
CA GLY A 140 -15.16 -10.37 -20.73
C GLY A 140 -14.19 -9.24 -21.04
N TRP A 141 -14.62 -7.99 -20.97
CA TRP A 141 -13.77 -6.81 -20.99
C TRP A 141 -13.17 -6.53 -19.62
N PHE A 142 -12.04 -5.86 -19.63
CA PHE A 142 -11.35 -5.33 -18.45
C PHE A 142 -11.18 -3.84 -18.63
N LEU A 143 -11.44 -3.10 -17.55
CA LEU A 143 -11.13 -1.67 -17.47
C LEU A 143 -9.81 -1.50 -16.71
N ALA A 144 -8.84 -0.84 -17.35
CA ALA A 144 -7.59 -0.44 -16.70
C ALA A 144 -7.58 1.07 -16.50
N THR A 145 -7.32 1.51 -15.29
CA THR A 145 -7.27 2.94 -14.92
C THR A 145 -6.05 3.27 -14.09
N ASN A 146 -5.63 4.52 -14.13
CA ASN A 146 -4.72 5.08 -13.16
C ASN A 146 -4.79 6.61 -13.15
N LYS A 147 -4.62 7.22 -11.96
CA LYS A 147 -4.30 8.64 -11.83
C LYS A 147 -2.79 8.80 -11.67
N ILE A 148 -2.20 9.55 -12.55
CA ILE A 148 -0.75 9.69 -12.65
C ILE A 148 -0.34 11.15 -12.76
N LYS A 149 0.74 11.49 -12.06
CA LYS A 149 1.32 12.83 -12.10
C LYS A 149 2.78 12.72 -12.53
N PRO A 150 3.12 13.17 -13.75
CA PRO A 150 4.50 13.18 -14.20
C PRO A 150 5.31 14.23 -13.44
N VAL A 151 6.63 14.10 -13.50
CA VAL A 151 7.56 15.13 -13.01
C VAL A 151 7.36 16.45 -13.78
N THR A 152 7.74 17.57 -13.15
CA THR A 152 7.49 18.92 -13.68
C THR A 152 8.07 19.15 -15.07
N GLU A 153 9.20 18.55 -15.38
CA GLU A 153 9.94 18.71 -16.64
C GLU A 153 9.36 17.93 -17.81
N ALA A 154 8.34 17.11 -17.57
CA ALA A 154 7.72 16.32 -18.65
C ALA A 154 6.98 17.22 -19.64
N THR A 155 7.29 17.03 -20.94
CA THR A 155 6.67 17.76 -22.05
C THR A 155 5.79 16.86 -22.93
N SER A 156 6.06 15.54 -22.92
CA SER A 156 5.26 14.58 -23.68
C SER A 156 5.15 13.24 -22.96
N ALA A 157 4.16 12.44 -23.37
CA ALA A 157 3.91 11.10 -22.87
C ALA A 157 3.81 10.10 -24.04
N GLU A 158 4.54 8.98 -23.95
CA GLU A 158 4.33 7.81 -24.81
C GLU A 158 3.41 6.82 -24.08
N ILE A 159 2.20 6.65 -24.59
CA ILE A 159 1.27 5.62 -24.17
C ILE A 159 1.66 4.34 -24.90
N SER A 160 1.85 3.24 -24.16
CA SER A 160 2.27 1.93 -24.67
C SER A 160 1.29 0.86 -24.21
N LEU A 161 0.60 0.23 -25.18
CA LEU A 161 -0.29 -0.92 -25.00
C LEU A 161 0.48 -2.15 -25.46
N GLU A 162 0.89 -3.01 -24.51
CA GLU A 162 1.86 -4.09 -24.78
C GLU A 162 1.21 -5.47 -24.67
N PHE A 163 1.57 -6.34 -25.62
CA PHE A 163 1.34 -7.78 -25.56
C PHE A 163 2.68 -8.50 -25.55
N ARG A 164 2.92 -9.30 -24.49
CA ARG A 164 4.21 -9.97 -24.33
C ARG A 164 4.08 -11.33 -23.64
N TRP A 165 5.03 -12.25 -23.93
CA TRP A 165 5.29 -13.51 -23.23
C TRP A 165 4.09 -14.46 -23.14
N SER A 166 3.22 -14.44 -24.13
CA SER A 166 2.09 -15.33 -24.22
C SER A 166 1.69 -15.54 -25.69
N THR A 167 1.06 -16.68 -25.93
CA THR A 167 0.17 -16.87 -27.10
C THR A 167 -1.21 -16.29 -26.76
N GLY A 168 -2.08 -16.19 -27.75
CA GLY A 168 -3.45 -15.71 -27.61
C GLY A 168 -3.73 -14.39 -28.29
N THR A 169 -4.82 -13.74 -27.91
CA THR A 169 -5.29 -12.52 -28.54
C THR A 169 -5.66 -11.49 -27.50
N ILE A 170 -5.32 -10.22 -27.76
CA ILE A 170 -5.77 -9.05 -27.00
C ILE A 170 -6.50 -8.11 -27.96
N TRP A 171 -7.62 -7.56 -27.52
CA TRP A 171 -8.31 -6.43 -28.14
C TRP A 171 -8.22 -5.24 -27.22
N TRP A 172 -7.87 -4.06 -27.78
CA TRP A 172 -7.78 -2.78 -27.07
C TRP A 172 -8.82 -1.83 -27.60
N ASP A 173 -9.44 -1.05 -26.72
CA ASP A 173 -10.47 -0.08 -27.06
C ASP A 173 -10.61 1.01 -25.98
N ASP A 174 -11.33 2.08 -26.29
CA ASP A 174 -11.71 3.18 -25.39
C ASP A 174 -10.54 3.72 -24.56
N ILE A 175 -9.51 4.23 -25.27
CA ILE A 175 -8.34 4.81 -24.62
C ILE A 175 -8.57 6.29 -24.33
N SER A 176 -8.33 6.76 -23.12
CA SER A 176 -8.33 8.18 -22.82
C SER A 176 -7.23 8.59 -21.86
N MET A 177 -6.75 9.82 -22.04
CA MET A 177 -5.89 10.51 -21.10
C MET A 177 -6.36 11.95 -20.97
N GLU A 178 -6.89 12.27 -19.81
CA GLU A 178 -7.56 13.54 -19.55
C GLU A 178 -6.98 14.19 -18.29
N PRO A 179 -6.86 15.54 -18.26
CA PRO A 179 -6.44 16.22 -17.05
C PRO A 179 -7.49 16.03 -15.95
N CYS A 180 -7.02 15.79 -14.75
CA CYS A 180 -7.89 15.67 -13.58
C CYS A 180 -7.29 16.42 -12.38
N PRO A 181 -8.10 16.70 -11.35
CA PRO A 181 -7.60 17.28 -10.11
C PRO A 181 -6.57 16.39 -9.43
N ASP A 182 -5.60 17.00 -8.75
CA ASP A 182 -4.68 16.29 -7.88
C ASP A 182 -5.43 15.50 -6.82
N GLU A 183 -4.87 14.36 -6.42
CA GLU A 183 -5.35 13.66 -5.24
C GLU A 183 -5.11 14.52 -4.00
N PRO A 184 -6.12 14.69 -3.14
CA PRO A 184 -5.92 15.40 -1.88
C PRO A 184 -4.87 14.66 -1.05
N ALA A 185 -3.99 15.42 -0.38
CA ALA A 185 -3.00 14.85 0.53
C ALA A 185 -3.69 14.02 1.63
N ARG A 186 -3.21 12.80 1.86
CA ARG A 186 -3.71 11.91 2.92
C ARG A 186 -2.79 11.94 4.12
N ASN A 187 -2.76 13.09 4.78
CA ASN A 187 -1.87 13.34 5.89
C ASN A 187 -2.36 12.67 7.18
N VAL A 188 -1.47 11.98 7.87
CA VAL A 188 -1.68 11.50 9.23
C VAL A 188 -0.45 11.76 10.08
N LYS A 189 -0.63 12.25 11.29
CA LYS A 189 0.45 12.35 12.28
C LYS A 189 0.57 11.03 13.01
N VAL A 190 1.66 10.32 12.77
CA VAL A 190 2.00 9.09 13.46
C VAL A 190 2.89 9.39 14.66
N GLY A 191 2.72 8.63 15.74
CA GLY A 191 3.55 8.71 16.93
C GLY A 191 4.01 7.34 17.39
N THR A 192 5.14 7.27 18.08
CA THR A 192 5.63 6.06 18.74
C THR A 192 6.53 6.43 19.90
N PHE A 193 6.66 5.52 20.86
CA PHE A 193 7.42 5.74 22.08
C PHE A 193 8.64 4.82 22.17
N HIS A 194 9.76 5.39 22.59
CA HIS A 194 10.85 4.60 23.15
C HIS A 194 10.63 4.53 24.65
N PHE A 195 9.93 3.49 25.10
CA PHE A 195 9.57 3.37 26.51
C PHE A 195 9.46 1.91 26.96
N ARG A 196 10.43 1.48 27.75
CA ARG A 196 10.38 0.20 28.46
C ARG A 196 9.72 0.42 29.82
N PRO A 197 8.52 -0.15 30.07
CA PRO A 197 7.86 -0.02 31.36
C PRO A 197 8.74 -0.56 32.50
N PRO A 198 8.93 0.23 33.57
CA PRO A 198 9.90 -0.12 34.61
C PRO A 198 9.40 -1.20 35.63
N GLY A 199 8.11 -1.53 35.62
CA GLY A 199 7.53 -2.34 36.68
C GLY A 199 7.53 -1.61 38.03
N PRO A 200 7.52 -2.33 39.17
CA PRO A 200 7.34 -3.75 39.26
C PRO A 200 5.87 -4.23 39.21
N THR A 201 4.91 -3.30 39.08
CA THR A 201 3.48 -3.63 39.04
C THR A 201 2.82 -3.19 37.74
N VAL A 202 1.73 -3.86 37.35
CA VAL A 202 0.90 -3.53 36.18
C VAL A 202 0.32 -2.12 36.32
N GLU A 203 -0.19 -1.76 37.49
CA GLU A 203 -0.80 -0.47 37.77
C GLU A 203 0.18 0.67 37.51
N LYS A 204 1.45 0.51 37.90
CA LYS A 204 2.49 1.49 37.62
C LYS A 204 2.76 1.62 36.11
N ASN A 205 2.89 0.49 35.41
CA ASN A 205 3.09 0.49 33.97
C ASN A 205 1.91 1.15 33.25
N VAL A 206 0.68 0.82 33.62
CA VAL A 206 -0.55 1.40 33.06
C VAL A 206 -0.61 2.91 33.34
N SER A 207 -0.29 3.35 34.56
CA SER A 207 -0.29 4.78 34.90
C SER A 207 0.72 5.57 34.08
N LEU A 208 1.95 5.05 33.92
CA LEU A 208 3.00 5.71 33.14
C LEU A 208 2.65 5.74 31.65
N MET A 209 2.19 4.62 31.09
CA MET A 209 1.75 4.57 29.69
C MET A 209 0.58 5.52 29.43
N GLY A 210 -0.34 5.63 30.40
CA GLY A 210 -1.44 6.60 30.31
C GLY A 210 -0.98 8.04 30.19
N LYS A 211 0.11 8.43 30.86
CA LYS A 211 0.71 9.78 30.74
C LYS A 211 1.35 9.99 29.37
N LEU A 212 2.08 8.99 28.86
CA LEU A 212 2.66 9.03 27.52
C LEU A 212 1.58 9.15 26.44
N LEU A 213 0.46 8.45 26.59
CA LEU A 213 -0.68 8.59 25.68
C LEU A 213 -1.35 9.98 25.78
N ASP A 214 -1.34 10.61 26.96
CA ASP A 214 -1.77 12.02 27.08
C ASP A 214 -0.83 12.96 26.31
N GLU A 215 0.49 12.71 26.30
CA GLU A 215 1.47 13.48 25.50
C GLU A 215 1.21 13.30 24.01
N ALA A 216 0.99 12.05 23.53
CA ALA A 216 0.67 11.78 22.14
C ALA A 216 -0.63 12.45 21.69
N GLY A 217 -1.65 12.43 22.55
CA GLY A 217 -2.91 13.12 22.31
C GLY A 217 -2.75 14.62 22.25
N ALA A 218 -1.98 15.23 23.18
CA ALA A 218 -1.66 16.64 23.17
C ALA A 218 -0.84 17.06 21.92
N ALA A 219 0.03 16.16 21.44
CA ALA A 219 0.77 16.35 20.20
C ALA A 219 -0.10 16.22 18.93
N GLY A 220 -1.37 15.82 19.04
CA GLY A 220 -2.28 15.67 17.92
C GLY A 220 -1.99 14.46 17.05
N CYS A 221 -1.48 13.37 17.61
CA CYS A 221 -1.28 12.13 16.88
C CYS A 221 -2.62 11.57 16.38
N GLY A 222 -2.68 11.16 15.11
CA GLY A 222 -3.81 10.46 14.54
C GLY A 222 -3.78 8.97 14.88
N ILE A 223 -2.56 8.42 15.07
CA ILE A 223 -2.29 7.04 15.46
C ILE A 223 -0.97 6.95 16.22
N VAL A 224 -0.90 6.08 17.23
CA VAL A 224 0.32 5.78 17.98
C VAL A 224 0.60 4.29 18.06
N CYS A 225 1.89 3.92 18.09
CA CYS A 225 2.37 2.57 18.32
C CYS A 225 2.99 2.45 19.72
N LEU A 226 2.61 1.41 20.46
CA LEU A 226 3.17 1.04 21.75
C LEU A 226 4.00 -0.25 21.62
N GLY A 227 4.88 -0.50 22.57
CA GLY A 227 5.73 -1.68 22.58
C GLY A 227 4.99 -3.00 22.79
N GLU A 228 5.71 -4.10 22.65
CA GLU A 228 5.23 -5.47 22.81
C GLU A 228 5.05 -5.83 24.30
N GLY A 229 3.93 -6.45 24.67
CA GLY A 229 3.70 -6.98 26.02
C GLY A 229 3.88 -5.97 27.15
N TRP A 230 3.75 -4.69 26.87
CA TRP A 230 4.11 -3.58 27.77
C TRP A 230 3.42 -3.61 29.15
N PRO A 231 2.16 -4.08 29.33
CA PRO A 231 1.51 -3.99 30.63
C PRO A 231 2.24 -4.81 31.69
N THR A 232 2.75 -5.98 31.31
CA THR A 232 3.40 -6.91 32.23
C THR A 232 4.93 -6.90 32.15
N CYS A 233 5.50 -5.96 31.35
CA CYS A 233 6.93 -5.75 31.25
C CYS A 233 7.55 -5.44 32.62
N ASN A 234 8.67 -6.10 32.98
CA ASN A 234 9.37 -5.96 34.26
C ASN A 234 8.50 -6.21 35.51
N THR A 235 7.45 -7.01 35.34
CA THR A 235 6.64 -7.50 36.47
C THR A 235 6.88 -9.01 36.69
N ASN A 236 6.41 -9.55 37.81
CA ASN A 236 6.44 -10.99 38.08
C ASN A 236 5.35 -11.77 37.31
N ILE A 237 4.52 -11.08 36.51
CA ILE A 237 3.43 -11.66 35.73
C ILE A 237 3.96 -12.16 34.38
N GLY A 238 4.65 -11.31 33.63
CA GLY A 238 5.12 -11.67 32.30
C GLY A 238 3.98 -12.19 31.41
N MET A 239 4.14 -13.38 30.85
CA MET A 239 3.14 -14.03 29.97
C MET A 239 2.12 -14.89 30.74
N LYS A 240 2.18 -14.96 32.08
CA LYS A 240 1.25 -15.77 32.86
C LYS A 240 -0.19 -15.34 32.69
N LYS A 241 -1.13 -16.27 32.97
CA LYS A 241 -2.58 -15.97 32.93
C LYS A 241 -2.91 -14.95 34.04
N HIS A 242 -3.28 -13.76 33.63
CA HIS A 242 -3.60 -12.62 34.51
C HIS A 242 -4.52 -11.66 33.79
N GLU A 243 -5.32 -10.86 34.51
CA GLU A 243 -6.25 -9.88 33.88
C GLU A 243 -5.53 -8.87 33.01
N ALA A 244 -4.31 -8.47 33.33
CA ALA A 244 -3.49 -7.56 32.51
C ALA A 244 -3.10 -8.17 31.16
N ASN A 245 -3.11 -9.49 31.05
CA ASN A 245 -2.90 -10.27 29.83
C ASN A 245 -4.24 -10.72 29.26
N SER A 246 -5.22 -9.82 29.18
CA SER A 246 -6.52 -10.09 28.59
C SER A 246 -7.10 -8.84 27.91
N ILE A 247 -7.83 -9.06 26.84
CA ILE A 247 -8.68 -8.02 26.23
C ILE A 247 -9.78 -7.68 27.25
N GLY A 248 -9.91 -6.40 27.59
CA GLY A 248 -10.84 -5.92 28.60
C GLY A 248 -10.25 -5.80 30.01
N GLY A 249 -8.97 -6.17 30.22
CA GLY A 249 -8.23 -5.86 31.44
C GLY A 249 -7.96 -4.37 31.65
N SER A 250 -7.29 -4.03 32.74
CA SER A 250 -7.01 -2.63 33.12
C SER A 250 -6.25 -1.84 32.05
N ALA A 251 -5.22 -2.45 31.43
CA ALA A 251 -4.47 -1.85 30.36
C ALA A 251 -5.34 -1.58 29.12
N SER A 252 -6.16 -2.57 28.73
CA SER A 252 -7.06 -2.45 27.57
C SER A 252 -8.10 -1.35 27.78
N LYS A 253 -8.69 -1.24 28.96
CA LYS A 253 -9.64 -0.18 29.31
C LYS A 253 -9.00 1.20 29.23
N MET A 254 -7.81 1.37 29.80
CA MET A 254 -7.07 2.64 29.74
C MET A 254 -6.80 3.06 28.29
N MET A 255 -6.37 2.13 27.43
CA MET A 255 -6.13 2.43 26.00
C MET A 255 -7.42 2.84 25.29
N ALA A 256 -8.54 2.15 25.52
CA ALA A 256 -9.84 2.51 24.99
C ALA A 256 -10.26 3.92 25.40
N GLU A 257 -10.08 4.28 26.67
CA GLU A 257 -10.35 5.63 27.19
C GLU A 257 -9.48 6.70 26.54
N LYS A 258 -8.16 6.44 26.39
CA LYS A 258 -7.23 7.39 25.75
C LYS A 258 -7.50 7.53 24.25
N ALA A 259 -7.77 6.45 23.55
CA ALA A 259 -8.16 6.45 22.14
C ALA A 259 -9.42 7.33 21.91
N LYS A 260 -10.45 7.14 22.75
CA LYS A 260 -11.67 7.94 22.71
C LYS A 260 -11.43 9.40 23.08
N LYS A 261 -10.69 9.67 24.19
CA LYS A 261 -10.42 11.01 24.69
C LYS A 261 -9.74 11.89 23.64
N TYR A 262 -8.74 11.35 22.97
CA TYR A 262 -7.92 12.09 22.00
C TYR A 262 -8.32 11.84 20.54
N ARG A 263 -9.36 11.03 20.29
CA ARG A 263 -9.80 10.66 18.96
C ARG A 263 -8.65 10.16 18.10
N MET A 264 -7.75 9.35 18.65
CA MET A 264 -6.60 8.76 17.97
C MET A 264 -6.69 7.24 17.95
N TYR A 265 -6.11 6.62 16.94
CA TYR A 265 -5.90 5.17 16.92
C TYR A 265 -4.73 4.79 17.82
N ILE A 266 -4.81 3.62 18.45
CA ILE A 266 -3.71 3.06 19.25
C ILE A 266 -3.44 1.63 18.80
N VAL A 267 -2.20 1.36 18.35
CA VAL A 267 -1.66 0.01 18.15
C VAL A 267 -0.89 -0.39 19.42
N SER A 268 -1.30 -1.46 20.05
CA SER A 268 -0.75 -1.88 21.33
C SER A 268 -0.43 -3.36 21.39
N GLY A 269 0.85 -3.70 21.63
CA GLY A 269 1.29 -5.07 21.86
C GLY A 269 0.87 -5.57 23.23
N LEU A 270 0.22 -6.72 23.30
CA LEU A 270 -0.27 -7.36 24.52
C LEU A 270 -0.03 -8.86 24.47
N TYR A 271 0.16 -9.49 25.62
CA TYR A 271 -0.15 -10.91 25.76
C TYR A 271 -1.66 -11.06 26.02
N ASN A 272 -2.27 -12.10 25.49
CA ASN A 272 -3.70 -12.34 25.67
C ASN A 272 -4.00 -13.82 25.92
N TRP A 273 -4.66 -14.10 27.01
CA TRP A 273 -5.25 -15.41 27.30
C TRP A 273 -6.70 -15.41 26.79
N ASP A 274 -6.96 -16.24 25.80
CA ASP A 274 -8.30 -16.57 25.32
C ASP A 274 -8.63 -17.97 25.85
N ASN A 275 -9.41 -18.03 26.92
CA ASN A 275 -9.61 -19.23 27.74
C ASN A 275 -8.26 -19.78 28.26
N ASP A 276 -7.82 -20.91 27.75
CA ASP A 276 -6.57 -21.57 28.12
C ASP A 276 -5.49 -21.46 27.06
N THR A 277 -5.67 -20.58 26.08
CA THR A 277 -4.73 -20.37 24.98
C THR A 277 -4.07 -19.00 25.10
N LEU A 278 -2.74 -19.01 25.14
CA LEU A 278 -1.93 -17.79 25.14
C LEU A 278 -1.64 -17.35 23.69
N TYR A 279 -1.84 -16.07 23.42
CA TYR A 279 -1.41 -15.41 22.18
C TYR A 279 -0.58 -14.17 22.50
N ASN A 280 0.44 -13.92 21.69
CA ASN A 280 1.05 -12.60 21.60
C ASN A 280 0.27 -11.82 20.51
N ILE A 281 -0.34 -10.72 20.90
CA ILE A 281 -1.26 -9.96 20.04
C ILE A 281 -0.88 -8.49 19.95
N ALA A 282 -1.32 -7.85 18.88
CA ALA A 282 -1.43 -6.39 18.82
C ALA A 282 -2.89 -6.01 18.57
N VAL A 283 -3.37 -5.11 19.41
CA VAL A 283 -4.77 -4.62 19.37
C VAL A 283 -4.80 -3.23 18.73
N LEU A 284 -5.70 -3.05 17.77
CA LEU A 284 -6.01 -1.74 17.21
C LEU A 284 -7.25 -1.16 17.88
N TYR A 285 -7.08 -0.09 18.64
CA TYR A 285 -8.17 0.73 19.17
C TYR A 285 -8.48 1.86 18.20
N ASN A 286 -9.78 2.07 17.90
CA ASN A 286 -10.23 3.15 17.03
C ASN A 286 -10.50 4.45 17.79
N ARG A 287 -10.81 5.53 17.07
CA ARG A 287 -11.07 6.87 17.60
C ARG A 287 -12.27 6.96 18.55
N GLN A 288 -13.13 5.95 18.60
CA GLN A 288 -14.25 5.83 19.52
C GLN A 288 -13.89 5.07 20.79
N GLY A 289 -12.68 4.52 20.86
CA GLY A 289 -12.20 3.69 21.97
C GLY A 289 -12.62 2.23 21.88
N ASN A 290 -13.18 1.80 20.76
CA ASN A 290 -13.50 0.40 20.54
C ASN A 290 -12.29 -0.35 20.03
N ILE A 291 -12.17 -1.62 20.40
CA ILE A 291 -11.28 -2.55 19.72
C ILE A 291 -11.83 -2.73 18.32
N GLN A 292 -11.05 -2.29 17.32
CA GLN A 292 -11.44 -2.44 15.93
C GLN A 292 -11.03 -3.79 15.40
N ASP A 293 -9.79 -4.22 15.74
CA ASP A 293 -9.24 -5.47 15.23
C ASP A 293 -8.04 -5.95 16.05
N ILE A 294 -7.60 -7.18 15.79
CA ILE A 294 -6.52 -7.84 16.52
C ILE A 294 -5.63 -8.59 15.53
N TYR A 295 -4.32 -8.36 15.63
CA TYR A 295 -3.30 -9.19 14.99
C TYR A 295 -2.76 -10.21 15.98
N LYS A 296 -2.64 -11.47 15.59
CA LYS A 296 -1.95 -12.52 16.36
C LYS A 296 -0.58 -12.74 15.72
N LYS A 297 0.49 -12.66 16.52
CA LYS A 297 1.87 -12.87 16.09
C LYS A 297 2.02 -14.22 15.38
N VAL A 298 2.59 -14.21 14.19
CA VAL A 298 2.72 -15.42 13.35
C VAL A 298 4.03 -16.16 13.65
N GLN A 299 5.12 -15.42 13.85
CA GLN A 299 6.43 -16.00 14.14
C GLN A 299 6.72 -15.89 15.63
N LEU A 300 6.79 -17.01 16.31
CA LEU A 300 7.06 -17.06 17.77
C LEU A 300 8.52 -17.43 18.02
N PRO A 301 9.26 -16.67 18.85
CA PRO A 301 10.55 -17.10 19.35
C PRO A 301 10.38 -18.22 20.39
N ASP A 302 11.46 -18.94 20.68
CA ASP A 302 11.46 -20.09 21.60
C ASP A 302 10.86 -19.76 22.98
N SER A 303 11.17 -18.59 23.52
CA SER A 303 10.64 -18.17 24.84
C SER A 303 9.11 -18.06 24.89
N GLU A 304 8.47 -17.72 23.78
CA GLU A 304 7.01 -17.65 23.69
C GLU A 304 6.41 -19.05 23.48
N THR A 305 7.06 -19.91 22.68
CA THR A 305 6.62 -21.28 22.49
C THR A 305 6.77 -22.11 23.77
N GLU A 306 7.86 -21.92 24.53
CA GLU A 306 8.03 -22.52 25.86
C GLU A 306 7.00 -22.05 26.89
N ALA A 307 6.53 -20.80 26.76
CA ALA A 307 5.43 -20.27 27.56
C ALA A 307 4.05 -20.79 27.14
N GLY A 308 3.96 -21.58 26.07
CA GLY A 308 2.72 -22.17 25.55
C GLY A 308 1.94 -21.24 24.61
N ALA A 309 2.58 -20.21 24.04
CA ALA A 309 1.91 -19.34 23.08
C ALA A 309 1.63 -20.07 21.76
N VAL A 310 0.47 -19.75 21.16
CA VAL A 310 0.02 -20.29 19.88
C VAL A 310 0.17 -19.23 18.79
N PRO A 311 0.76 -19.57 17.63
CA PRO A 311 0.94 -18.61 16.55
C PRO A 311 -0.37 -18.23 15.86
N GLY A 312 -0.41 -16.99 15.32
CA GLY A 312 -1.42 -16.58 14.35
C GLY A 312 -1.21 -17.28 13.00
N ASN A 313 -2.19 -17.17 12.12
CA ASN A 313 -2.17 -17.83 10.81
C ASN A 313 -2.63 -16.93 9.65
N THR A 314 -2.72 -15.61 9.88
CA THR A 314 -3.20 -14.64 8.89
C THR A 314 -2.36 -13.37 8.89
N PHE A 315 -2.40 -12.65 7.77
CA PHE A 315 -1.78 -11.35 7.59
C PHE A 315 -2.85 -10.29 7.30
N PRO A 316 -3.65 -9.90 8.30
CA PRO A 316 -4.74 -8.95 8.12
C PRO A 316 -4.21 -7.53 7.89
N VAL A 317 -4.97 -6.76 7.12
CA VAL A 317 -4.78 -5.34 6.92
C VAL A 317 -6.01 -4.62 7.44
N PHE A 318 -5.80 -3.62 8.27
CA PHE A 318 -6.86 -2.90 8.97
C PHE A 318 -7.14 -1.57 8.30
N ILE A 319 -8.42 -1.25 8.11
CA ILE A 319 -8.85 -0.02 7.44
C ILE A 319 -9.05 1.05 8.51
N THR A 320 -8.36 2.17 8.36
CA THR A 320 -8.56 3.38 9.16
C THR A 320 -9.18 4.48 8.31
N ASP A 321 -9.56 5.60 8.93
CA ASP A 321 -10.12 6.75 8.20
C ASP A 321 -9.09 7.52 7.36
N PHE A 322 -7.78 7.24 7.52
CA PHE A 322 -6.71 7.85 6.74
C PHE A 322 -6.04 6.88 5.75
N GLY A 323 -6.16 5.57 5.94
CA GLY A 323 -5.52 4.58 5.08
C GLY A 323 -5.52 3.17 5.67
N LYS A 324 -4.77 2.28 5.03
CA LYS A 324 -4.66 0.87 5.41
C LYS A 324 -3.37 0.61 6.18
N ILE A 325 -3.48 -0.07 7.30
CA ILE A 325 -2.32 -0.41 8.13
C ILE A 325 -2.15 -1.92 8.27
N GLY A 326 -0.91 -2.36 8.33
CA GLY A 326 -0.51 -3.70 8.72
C GLY A 326 0.18 -3.68 10.07
N ILE A 327 0.07 -4.77 10.81
CA ILE A 327 0.78 -4.92 12.09
C ILE A 327 1.59 -6.21 12.03
N LEU A 328 2.82 -6.15 12.50
CA LEU A 328 3.70 -7.27 12.76
C LEU A 328 4.31 -7.08 14.14
N ILE A 329 4.70 -8.16 14.82
CA ILE A 329 5.19 -8.06 16.21
C ILE A 329 6.60 -8.64 16.30
N CYS A 330 7.57 -7.80 16.71
CA CYS A 330 8.91 -8.20 17.12
C CYS A 330 9.56 -9.21 16.16
N TYR A 331 9.60 -10.50 16.52
CA TYR A 331 10.23 -11.58 15.77
C TYR A 331 9.68 -11.74 14.34
N ASP A 332 8.43 -11.36 14.08
CA ASP A 332 7.84 -11.30 12.73
C ASP A 332 8.68 -10.45 11.78
N ASN A 333 9.34 -9.39 12.27
CA ASN A 333 10.12 -8.47 11.45
C ASN A 333 11.38 -9.10 10.84
N PHE A 334 11.89 -10.18 11.42
CA PHE A 334 13.03 -10.89 10.87
C PHE A 334 12.69 -11.74 9.64
N TYR A 335 11.39 -11.99 9.41
CA TYR A 335 10.88 -12.74 8.27
C TYR A 335 10.31 -11.78 7.21
N PRO A 336 11.01 -11.57 6.08
CA PRO A 336 10.56 -10.63 5.04
C PRO A 336 9.18 -10.97 4.48
N GLU A 337 8.76 -12.23 4.55
CA GLU A 337 7.46 -12.70 4.09
C GLU A 337 6.30 -12.06 4.86
N VAL A 338 6.45 -11.78 6.16
CA VAL A 338 5.40 -11.17 6.99
C VAL A 338 5.09 -9.76 6.46
N ALA A 339 6.10 -8.90 6.38
CA ALA A 339 5.95 -7.55 5.85
C ALA A 339 5.46 -7.55 4.39
N ARG A 340 5.97 -8.49 3.58
CA ARG A 340 5.59 -8.66 2.17
C ARG A 340 4.10 -9.01 2.03
N ASN A 341 3.59 -9.95 2.80
CA ASN A 341 2.17 -10.33 2.74
C ASN A 341 1.26 -9.18 3.18
N LEU A 342 1.61 -8.46 4.25
CA LEU A 342 0.86 -7.28 4.70
C LEU A 342 0.81 -6.20 3.61
N ALA A 343 1.95 -5.90 2.96
CA ALA A 343 2.00 -4.93 1.87
C ALA A 343 1.23 -5.37 0.62
N LEU A 344 1.28 -6.66 0.28
CA LEU A 344 0.50 -7.22 -0.83
C LEU A 344 -1.01 -7.18 -0.55
N ASN A 345 -1.41 -7.34 0.70
CA ASN A 345 -2.80 -7.18 1.14
C ASN A 345 -3.23 -5.70 1.21
N GLY A 346 -2.30 -4.77 0.92
CA GLY A 346 -2.58 -3.35 0.74
C GLY A 346 -2.21 -2.44 1.91
N ALA A 347 -1.43 -2.91 2.88
CA ALA A 347 -0.91 -2.04 3.93
C ALA A 347 -0.06 -0.90 3.35
N GLU A 348 -0.27 0.31 3.85
CA GLU A 348 0.48 1.53 3.50
C GLU A 348 1.43 1.95 4.63
N ILE A 349 1.11 1.54 5.85
CA ILE A 349 1.96 1.70 7.05
C ILE A 349 2.07 0.34 7.73
N LEU A 350 3.28 -0.04 8.13
CA LEU A 350 3.53 -1.19 8.98
C LEU A 350 3.87 -0.70 10.39
N PHE A 351 3.14 -1.19 11.40
CA PHE A 351 3.42 -0.95 12.80
C PHE A 351 4.07 -2.18 13.43
N ASN A 352 5.15 -1.97 14.17
CA ASN A 352 5.91 -3.05 14.81
C ASN A 352 6.12 -2.79 16.31
N PRO A 353 5.21 -3.23 17.18
CA PRO A 353 5.52 -3.44 18.59
C PRO A 353 6.67 -4.44 18.75
N ILE A 354 7.77 -4.05 19.41
CA ILE A 354 8.96 -4.90 19.49
C ILE A 354 9.58 -4.81 20.90
N TRP A 355 10.09 -5.95 21.40
CA TRP A 355 10.79 -5.96 22.69
C TRP A 355 12.20 -5.38 22.56
N GLY A 356 13.04 -5.92 21.68
CA GLY A 356 14.41 -5.44 21.52
C GLY A 356 15.08 -5.90 20.23
N ASP A 357 16.29 -5.36 20.00
CA ASP A 357 17.15 -5.79 18.90
C ASP A 357 17.72 -7.20 19.17
N ILE A 358 17.92 -7.98 18.12
CA ILE A 358 18.43 -9.35 18.17
C ILE A 358 19.84 -9.45 18.79
N ARG A 359 20.61 -8.36 18.75
CA ARG A 359 21.97 -8.27 19.30
C ARG A 359 22.08 -7.33 20.49
N GLY A 360 20.98 -6.84 21.02
CA GLY A 360 20.93 -5.87 22.12
C GLY A 360 21.04 -4.41 21.67
N THR A 361 21.18 -3.50 22.63
CA THR A 361 21.04 -2.05 22.46
C THR A 361 22.06 -1.40 21.53
N ASP A 362 23.23 -2.01 21.35
CA ASP A 362 24.34 -1.46 20.54
C ASP A 362 24.31 -1.97 19.09
N SER A 363 23.25 -2.66 18.71
CA SER A 363 23.11 -3.25 17.38
C SER A 363 22.22 -2.37 16.49
N ASP A 364 22.60 -2.25 15.22
CA ASP A 364 21.82 -1.64 14.15
C ASP A 364 21.08 -2.69 13.31
N VAL A 365 21.01 -3.95 13.76
CA VAL A 365 20.41 -5.03 12.95
C VAL A 365 18.92 -4.79 12.74
N GLU A 366 18.17 -4.49 13.82
CA GLU A 366 16.74 -4.19 13.72
C GLU A 366 16.49 -2.94 12.86
N LYS A 367 17.26 -1.89 13.05
CA LYS A 367 17.21 -0.66 12.23
C LYS A 367 17.43 -0.95 10.74
N THR A 368 18.39 -1.80 10.41
CA THR A 368 18.67 -2.22 9.03
C THR A 368 17.49 -3.01 8.46
N ILE A 369 16.95 -3.95 9.22
CA ILE A 369 15.79 -4.75 8.85
C ILE A 369 14.55 -3.85 8.66
N ALA A 370 14.27 -2.95 9.59
CA ALA A 370 13.14 -2.02 9.52
C ALA A 370 13.17 -1.16 8.25
N ARG A 371 14.36 -0.61 7.91
CA ARG A 371 14.58 0.13 6.66
C ARG A 371 14.35 -0.75 5.43
N SER A 372 14.85 -1.98 5.43
CA SER A 372 14.59 -2.93 4.34
C SER A 372 13.09 -3.19 4.17
N ARG A 373 12.34 -3.41 5.26
CA ARG A 373 10.88 -3.64 5.17
C ARG A 373 10.14 -2.45 4.57
N ALA A 374 10.56 -1.22 4.88
CA ALA A 374 10.01 -0.02 4.26
C ALA A 374 10.32 0.03 2.75
N ILE A 375 11.57 -0.15 2.37
CA ILE A 375 12.05 -0.08 0.97
C ILE A 375 11.44 -1.20 0.13
N ASP A 376 11.59 -2.45 0.55
CA ASP A 376 11.16 -3.65 -0.19
C ASP A 376 9.68 -3.63 -0.53
N ASN A 377 8.89 -2.98 0.32
CA ASN A 377 7.43 -2.98 0.24
C ASN A 377 6.84 -1.63 -0.18
N GLY A 378 7.66 -0.57 -0.23
CA GLY A 378 7.19 0.78 -0.56
C GLY A 378 6.17 1.31 0.44
N VAL A 379 6.36 1.05 1.72
CA VAL A 379 5.44 1.39 2.82
C VAL A 379 6.15 2.21 3.90
N TYR A 380 5.39 2.96 4.69
CA TYR A 380 5.92 3.52 5.94
C TYR A 380 6.12 2.40 6.96
N PHE A 381 7.14 2.56 7.81
CA PHE A 381 7.41 1.63 8.90
C PHE A 381 7.57 2.38 10.21
N VAL A 382 6.87 1.93 11.25
CA VAL A 382 6.87 2.56 12.58
C VAL A 382 7.06 1.47 13.63
N ASN A 383 8.16 1.49 14.36
CA ASN A 383 8.35 0.58 15.49
C ASN A 383 8.24 1.31 16.83
N SER A 384 7.99 0.53 17.88
CA SER A 384 8.14 0.91 19.28
C SER A 384 8.95 -0.17 19.96
N ILE A 385 10.21 0.13 20.26
CA ILE A 385 11.18 -0.83 20.76
C ILE A 385 11.68 -0.42 22.16
N TYR A 386 12.02 -1.40 23.03
CA TYR A 386 12.55 -1.12 24.37
C TYR A 386 14.07 -1.01 24.37
N ASP A 387 14.74 -1.88 23.63
CA ASP A 387 16.20 -1.96 23.55
C ASP A 387 16.60 -1.86 22.06
N GLY A 388 17.11 -0.71 21.64
CA GLY A 388 17.42 -0.39 20.25
C GLY A 388 16.96 1.01 19.86
N ASN A 389 16.58 1.21 18.61
CA ASN A 389 16.15 2.50 18.08
C ASN A 389 14.66 2.50 17.71
N THR A 390 13.88 3.34 18.37
CA THR A 390 12.50 3.62 17.97
C THR A 390 12.51 4.54 16.74
N LEU A 391 11.79 4.15 15.69
CA LEU A 391 11.94 4.70 14.34
C LEU A 391 10.58 5.02 13.70
N ILE A 392 10.57 6.06 12.87
CA ILE A 392 9.56 6.32 11.85
C ILE A 392 10.29 6.43 10.52
N ILE A 393 9.95 5.57 9.56
CA ILE A 393 10.67 5.40 8.29
C ILE A 393 9.69 5.59 7.13
N ASN A 394 10.12 6.29 6.08
CA ASN A 394 9.31 6.47 4.88
C ASN A 394 9.52 5.33 3.85
N PRO A 395 8.68 5.25 2.79
CA PRO A 395 8.79 4.22 1.76
C PRO A 395 10.13 4.20 0.97
N ALA A 396 10.95 5.24 1.06
CA ALA A 396 12.31 5.27 0.52
C ALA A 396 13.37 4.69 1.49
N GLY A 397 12.96 4.28 2.70
CA GLY A 397 13.87 3.82 3.74
C GLY A 397 14.59 4.94 4.48
N GLU A 398 14.15 6.19 4.29
CA GLU A 398 14.70 7.33 5.02
C GLU A 398 14.08 7.39 6.41
N ILE A 399 14.92 7.59 7.42
CA ILE A 399 14.50 7.73 8.80
C ILE A 399 13.99 9.16 8.99
N LEU A 400 12.68 9.30 9.20
CA LEU A 400 12.04 10.59 9.46
C LEU A 400 12.24 11.04 10.90
N GLN A 401 12.21 10.10 11.83
CA GLN A 401 12.45 10.33 13.26
C GLN A 401 13.09 9.09 13.88
N GLU A 402 13.97 9.32 14.85
CA GLU A 402 14.66 8.27 15.59
C GLU A 402 14.90 8.69 17.03
N THR A 403 14.82 7.74 17.97
CA THR A 403 15.25 7.92 19.37
C THR A 403 15.56 6.59 20.02
N ASN A 404 16.55 6.61 20.95
CA ASN A 404 16.83 5.55 21.92
C ASN A 404 16.71 6.06 23.37
N LYS A 405 16.18 7.27 23.57
CA LYS A 405 16.02 7.88 24.88
C LYS A 405 14.71 7.45 25.52
N GLN A 406 14.80 6.82 26.69
CA GLN A 406 13.63 6.36 27.46
C GLN A 406 12.63 7.48 27.77
N GLY A 407 11.35 7.15 27.68
CA GLY A 407 10.24 8.06 27.92
C GLY A 407 10.04 9.10 26.81
N THR A 408 10.58 8.89 25.62
CA THR A 408 10.50 9.87 24.53
C THR A 408 9.43 9.48 23.51
N LEU A 409 8.54 10.41 23.23
CA LEU A 409 7.64 10.39 22.07
C LEU A 409 8.36 10.95 20.84
N ILE A 410 8.35 10.24 19.72
CA ILE A 410 8.69 10.77 18.42
C ILE A 410 7.45 10.80 17.53
N THR A 411 7.34 11.83 16.69
CA THR A 411 6.20 11.99 15.79
C THR A 411 6.63 12.47 14.41
N ALA A 412 5.90 12.03 13.38
CA ALA A 412 6.03 12.57 12.02
C ALA A 412 4.64 12.73 11.39
N THR A 413 4.44 13.80 10.64
CA THR A 413 3.29 13.89 9.72
C THR A 413 3.71 13.28 8.40
N ILE A 414 3.00 12.23 7.99
CA ILE A 414 3.28 11.48 6.76
C ILE A 414 2.12 11.63 5.78
N ASP A 415 2.44 11.71 4.49
CA ASP A 415 1.45 11.70 3.40
C ASP A 415 1.43 10.32 2.76
N LEU A 416 0.30 9.61 2.85
CA LEU A 416 0.15 8.27 2.28
C LEU A 416 0.16 8.25 0.74
N ASN A 417 0.03 9.42 0.11
CA ASN A 417 0.22 9.57 -1.34
C ASN A 417 1.69 9.70 -1.72
N TYR A 418 2.60 9.86 -0.74
CA TYR A 418 4.02 9.93 -1.02
C TYR A 418 4.51 8.66 -1.70
N ASN A 419 5.11 8.83 -2.86
CA ASN A 419 5.66 7.76 -3.67
C ASN A 419 7.05 8.19 -4.12
N PRO A 420 8.11 7.62 -3.53
CA PRO A 420 9.47 8.06 -3.80
C PRO A 420 9.84 7.82 -5.26
N PRO A 421 10.37 8.84 -5.96
CA PRO A 421 10.97 8.63 -7.26
C PRO A 421 12.29 7.87 -7.08
N TRP A 422 12.47 6.80 -7.84
CA TRP A 422 13.74 6.10 -7.91
C TRP A 422 14.39 6.39 -9.25
N ASP A 423 15.63 6.87 -9.22
CA ASP A 423 16.46 6.91 -10.40
C ASP A 423 16.94 5.48 -10.66
N TRP A 424 16.39 4.87 -11.70
CA TRP A 424 16.74 3.51 -12.07
C TRP A 424 18.15 3.46 -12.69
N VAL A 425 18.88 2.39 -12.39
CA VAL A 425 20.18 2.15 -13.00
C VAL A 425 20.01 1.92 -14.49
N GLY A 426 20.43 2.89 -15.31
CA GLY A 426 20.34 2.87 -16.76
C GLY A 426 19.34 3.90 -17.33
N ASN A 427 19.01 3.79 -18.61
CA ASN A 427 18.21 4.77 -19.35
C ASN A 427 16.70 4.70 -19.10
N ALA A 428 16.25 4.00 -18.06
CA ALA A 428 14.82 3.72 -17.85
C ALA A 428 14.03 4.87 -17.22
N GLY A 429 14.69 5.94 -16.79
CA GLY A 429 14.02 7.06 -16.14
C GLY A 429 13.46 6.74 -14.76
N ARG A 430 12.82 7.72 -14.13
CA ARG A 430 12.25 7.62 -12.78
C ARG A 430 10.96 6.82 -12.80
N GLY A 431 11.01 5.57 -12.36
CA GLY A 431 9.81 4.78 -12.10
C GLY A 431 9.27 5.03 -10.70
N VAL A 432 8.00 4.77 -10.53
CA VAL A 432 7.33 4.85 -9.24
C VAL A 432 7.51 3.52 -8.52
N TRP A 433 8.30 3.48 -7.44
CA TRP A 433 8.71 2.23 -6.78
C TRP A 433 7.54 1.35 -6.34
N LYS A 434 6.51 1.96 -5.76
CA LYS A 434 5.30 1.22 -5.33
C LYS A 434 4.62 0.44 -6.46
N ASP A 435 4.76 0.91 -7.70
CA ASP A 435 4.15 0.28 -8.86
C ASP A 435 5.05 -0.78 -9.46
N ILE A 436 6.36 -0.49 -9.57
CA ILE A 436 7.34 -1.34 -10.22
C ILE A 436 7.45 -2.67 -9.52
N TRP A 437 7.70 -2.70 -8.21
CA TRP A 437 7.92 -3.95 -7.51
C TRP A 437 6.69 -4.87 -7.50
N LYS A 438 5.48 -4.32 -7.50
CA LYS A 438 4.24 -5.11 -7.62
C LYS A 438 4.11 -5.74 -8.99
N LYS A 439 4.34 -4.95 -10.04
CA LYS A 439 4.13 -5.38 -11.44
C LYS A 439 5.22 -6.32 -11.94
N ASP A 440 6.48 -6.07 -11.59
CA ASP A 440 7.62 -6.80 -12.13
C ASP A 440 7.92 -8.10 -11.38
N ARG A 441 7.25 -8.37 -10.25
CA ARG A 441 7.43 -9.63 -9.50
C ARG A 441 7.09 -10.85 -10.36
N ARG A 442 8.00 -11.82 -10.37
CA ARG A 442 7.83 -13.12 -11.04
C ARG A 442 7.14 -14.12 -10.09
N VAL A 443 5.87 -13.82 -9.76
CA VAL A 443 5.07 -14.65 -8.83
C VAL A 443 4.90 -16.11 -9.28
N ASP A 444 5.03 -16.34 -10.58
CA ASP A 444 5.08 -17.68 -11.21
C ASP A 444 6.27 -18.52 -10.74
N LEU A 445 7.34 -17.86 -10.25
CA LEU A 445 8.55 -18.53 -9.76
C LEU A 445 8.62 -18.65 -8.24
N TYR A 446 7.77 -17.92 -7.49
CA TYR A 446 7.87 -17.83 -6.02
C TYR A 446 7.07 -18.90 -5.27
N GLY A 447 6.28 -19.72 -5.97
CA GLY A 447 5.38 -20.67 -5.33
C GLY A 447 6.05 -21.82 -4.58
N ASN A 448 7.16 -22.36 -5.09
CA ASN A 448 7.85 -23.52 -4.50
C ASN A 448 9.05 -23.20 -3.59
N PRO A 449 9.82 -22.09 -3.79
CA PRO A 449 11.00 -21.85 -2.98
C PRO A 449 10.72 -21.45 -1.54
N ILE A 450 9.46 -21.13 -1.19
CA ILE A 450 9.05 -20.74 0.17
C ILE A 450 8.88 -22.00 1.07
N LYS A 451 8.78 -23.19 0.50
CA LYS A 451 8.75 -24.42 1.26
C LYS A 451 10.16 -24.94 1.42
N TYR A 452 10.71 -24.78 2.63
CA TYR A 452 11.90 -25.49 3.01
C TYR A 452 11.56 -27.00 3.06
N ASP A 453 12.12 -27.77 2.15
CA ASP A 453 12.06 -29.23 2.20
C ASP A 453 12.97 -29.68 3.35
N SER A 454 12.40 -29.76 4.55
CA SER A 454 13.13 -30.30 5.71
C SER A 454 13.54 -31.73 5.42
N PRO A 455 14.79 -32.11 5.67
CA PRO A 455 15.21 -33.53 5.56
C PRO A 455 14.40 -34.47 6.45
N VAL A 456 13.73 -33.94 7.48
CA VAL A 456 12.84 -34.69 8.37
C VAL A 456 11.51 -35.04 7.68
N LEU A 457 11.02 -34.19 6.78
CA LEU A 457 9.79 -34.45 6.03
C LEU A 457 9.97 -35.43 4.86
N ASP A 458 11.22 -35.68 4.41
CA ASP A 458 11.51 -36.67 3.37
C ASP A 458 11.52 -38.10 3.88
N LYS A 459 11.65 -38.34 5.19
CA LYS A 459 11.60 -39.70 5.76
C LYS A 459 10.21 -40.32 5.64
N ASP A 460 9.17 -39.50 5.73
CA ASP A 460 7.78 -39.98 5.65
C ASP A 460 7.34 -40.32 4.21
N LYS A 461 8.12 -39.89 3.20
CA LYS A 461 7.84 -40.21 1.77
C LYS A 461 8.47 -41.53 1.29
N LYS A 462 9.41 -42.12 2.04
CA LYS A 462 10.09 -43.33 1.66
C LYS A 462 9.39 -44.61 2.14
N ASP A 463 8.40 -44.51 2.99
CA ASP A 463 7.65 -45.65 3.57
C ASP A 463 6.20 -45.70 3.10
N LYS A 464 5.90 -45.14 1.92
CA LYS A 464 4.60 -45.33 1.26
C LYS A 464 4.74 -45.91 -0.13
#